data_3d0da0d26c265bf94666d60ee6d4fe23
#
_entry.id   3d0da0d26c265bf94666d60ee6d4fe23
#
_cell.length_a   1.000
_cell.length_b   1.000
_cell.length_c   1.000
_cell.angle_alpha   90.00
_cell.angle_beta   90.00
_cell.angle_gamma   90.00
#
_symmetry.space_group_name_H-M   'P 1'
#
loop_
_entity.id
_entity.type
_entity.pdbx_description
1 polymer ?
#
loop_
_entity_poly.entity_id
_entity_poly.type
_entity_poly.pdbx_seq_one_letter_code
_entity_poly.pdbx_strand_id
1 'polypeptide(L)'
;MSGAFPISTAKFESLGIKSIQNTIISKSVSGKKLARQIDSQRWAFTVEIITGNRSDIYGELMAFIVKQRSGKENFTIIPPEVEDARGTASGTPHGTASIGDTSITLGGTGTGTLKAGDFIKFTNHDKVYMVVTDQSDISTGTLTIEPPLNQCTACPV
;
A
#
# COMPACT_ATOMS: atom_id res chain seq x y z
N MET A 1 -17.70 -5.38 7.06
CA MET A 1 -16.29 -5.84 7.10
C MET A 1 -16.23 -7.16 7.83
N SER A 2 -15.59 -8.17 7.27
CA SER A 2 -15.52 -9.52 7.87
C SER A 2 -14.39 -9.71 8.88
N GLY A 3 -13.66 -8.66 9.20
CA GLY A 3 -12.57 -8.68 10.18
C GLY A 3 -11.18 -8.72 9.56
N ALA A 4 -10.16 -8.94 10.40
CA ALA A 4 -8.78 -9.09 9.97
C ALA A 4 -8.50 -10.51 9.44
N PHE A 5 -7.50 -10.61 8.59
CA PHE A 5 -7.03 -11.90 8.10
C PHE A 5 -6.47 -12.75 9.28
N PRO A 6 -6.86 -14.03 9.43
CA PRO A 6 -6.67 -14.78 10.67
C PRO A 6 -5.26 -15.34 10.90
N ILE A 7 -4.32 -15.12 9.97
CA ILE A 7 -3.01 -15.76 10.01
C ILE A 7 -1.95 -14.80 10.50
N SER A 8 -1.18 -15.22 11.51
CA SER A 8 0.00 -14.51 12.00
C SER A 8 1.16 -14.56 10.99
N THR A 9 2.04 -13.59 11.08
CA THR A 9 3.22 -13.43 10.22
C THR A 9 4.08 -14.70 10.07
N ALA A 10 4.15 -15.51 11.11
CA ALA A 10 4.99 -16.71 11.13
C ALA A 10 4.57 -17.85 10.18
N LYS A 11 3.46 -17.71 9.47
CA LYS A 11 2.85 -18.76 8.65
C LYS A 11 2.78 -18.43 7.17
N PHE A 12 3.29 -17.30 6.76
CA PHE A 12 3.45 -16.96 5.33
C PHE A 12 4.73 -17.63 4.79
N GLU A 13 4.61 -18.30 3.66
CA GLU A 13 5.75 -18.89 2.95
C GLU A 13 6.34 -17.92 1.95
N SER A 14 5.47 -17.25 1.18
CA SER A 14 5.88 -16.22 0.25
C SER A 14 4.81 -15.13 0.10
N LEU A 15 5.25 -13.93 -0.22
CA LEU A 15 4.41 -12.79 -0.51
C LEU A 15 4.81 -12.16 -1.84
N GLY A 16 3.89 -12.16 -2.81
CA GLY A 16 4.02 -11.39 -4.04
C GLY A 16 3.19 -10.11 -3.98
N ILE A 17 3.83 -8.96 -4.18
CA ILE A 17 3.15 -7.66 -4.27
C ILE A 17 3.22 -7.17 -5.70
N LYS A 18 2.09 -6.78 -6.27
CA LYS A 18 2.01 -6.26 -7.63
C LYS A 18 1.19 -4.97 -7.68
N SER A 19 1.77 -3.94 -8.30
CA SER A 19 1.03 -2.73 -8.66
C SER A 19 0.33 -2.95 -10.01
N ILE A 20 -0.99 -2.80 -10.05
CA ILE A 20 -1.79 -2.88 -11.26
C ILE A 20 -2.19 -1.47 -11.65
N GLN A 21 -1.70 -1.03 -12.81
CA GLN A 21 -2.02 0.29 -13.40
C GLN A 21 -2.50 0.11 -14.83
N ASN A 22 -3.64 0.69 -15.15
CA ASN A 22 -4.18 0.65 -16.49
C ASN A 22 -3.61 1.82 -17.32
N THR A 23 -2.89 1.50 -18.39
CA THR A 23 -2.31 2.49 -19.30
C THR A 23 -2.79 2.23 -20.72
N ILE A 24 -3.39 3.23 -21.36
CA ILE A 24 -3.67 3.20 -22.80
C ILE A 24 -2.43 3.66 -23.53
N ILE A 25 -1.97 2.85 -24.47
CA ILE A 25 -0.86 3.16 -25.34
C ILE A 25 -1.38 3.25 -26.78
N SER A 26 -1.17 4.38 -27.42
CA SER A 26 -1.48 4.60 -28.83
C SER A 26 -0.18 4.96 -29.58
N LYS A 27 -0.05 4.48 -30.80
CA LYS A 27 1.05 4.85 -31.69
C LYS A 27 0.49 5.62 -32.88
N SER A 28 1.08 6.76 -33.18
CA SER A 28 0.76 7.52 -34.40
C SER A 28 1.38 6.85 -35.64
N VAL A 29 0.92 7.20 -36.83
CA VAL A 29 1.49 6.74 -38.09
C VAL A 29 3.00 7.08 -38.20
N SER A 30 3.43 8.17 -37.58
CA SER A 30 4.83 8.58 -37.49
C SER A 30 5.66 7.78 -36.48
N GLY A 31 5.10 6.76 -35.83
CA GLY A 31 5.76 5.95 -34.82
C GLY A 31 5.84 6.57 -33.42
N LYS A 32 5.34 7.78 -33.21
CA LYS A 32 5.33 8.41 -31.90
C LYS A 32 4.37 7.67 -30.95
N LYS A 33 4.91 7.24 -29.81
CA LYS A 33 4.14 6.59 -28.74
C LYS A 33 3.48 7.66 -27.88
N LEU A 34 2.16 7.57 -27.73
CA LEU A 34 1.36 8.33 -26.79
C LEU A 34 0.88 7.36 -25.70
N ALA A 35 1.22 7.64 -24.46
CA ALA A 35 0.78 6.84 -23.32
C ALA A 35 -0.06 7.72 -22.40
N ARG A 36 -1.24 7.24 -22.00
CA ARG A 36 -2.11 7.88 -21.01
C ARG A 36 -2.43 6.86 -19.94
N GLN A 37 -2.10 7.18 -18.70
CA GLN A 37 -2.56 6.42 -17.55
C GLN A 37 -4.05 6.69 -17.33
N ILE A 38 -4.83 5.62 -17.24
CA ILE A 38 -6.21 5.68 -16.78
C ILE A 38 -6.16 5.45 -15.29
N ASP A 39 -6.78 6.35 -14.55
CA ASP A 39 -6.81 6.32 -13.11
C ASP A 39 -7.27 4.98 -12.52
N SER A 40 -6.88 4.71 -11.30
CA SER A 40 -7.12 3.52 -10.45
C SER A 40 -5.98 2.49 -10.39
N GLN A 41 -4.83 2.92 -9.87
CA GLN A 41 -3.83 1.96 -9.42
C GLN A 41 -4.38 1.12 -8.25
N ARG A 42 -4.13 -0.19 -8.28
CA ARG A 42 -4.48 -1.14 -7.23
C ARG A 42 -3.27 -1.98 -6.84
N TRP A 43 -3.16 -2.29 -5.57
CA TRP A 43 -2.23 -3.29 -5.09
C TRP A 43 -2.89 -4.65 -5.15
N ALA A 44 -2.22 -5.63 -5.76
CA ALA A 44 -2.60 -7.02 -5.72
C ALA A 44 -1.57 -7.79 -4.91
N PHE A 45 -2.06 -8.67 -4.05
CA PHE A 45 -1.23 -9.51 -3.21
C PHE A 45 -1.46 -10.96 -3.57
N THR A 46 -0.39 -11.72 -3.70
CA THR A 46 -0.41 -13.18 -3.78
C THR A 46 0.31 -13.70 -2.55
N VAL A 47 -0.37 -14.51 -1.76
CA VAL A 47 0.14 -15.01 -0.50
C VAL A 47 0.14 -16.53 -0.56
N GLU A 48 1.29 -17.13 -0.32
CA GLU A 48 1.43 -18.57 -0.09
C GLU A 48 1.52 -18.80 1.42
N ILE A 49 0.71 -19.75 1.89
CA ILE A 49 0.56 -20.01 3.32
C ILE A 49 0.91 -21.46 3.58
N ILE A 50 1.76 -21.69 4.57
CA ILE A 50 2.04 -23.04 5.06
C ILE A 50 0.80 -23.52 5.80
N THR A 51 0.10 -24.48 5.23
CA THR A 51 -1.07 -25.09 5.85
C THR A 51 -0.67 -26.33 6.65
N GLY A 52 -1.04 -26.34 7.92
CA GLY A 52 -0.93 -27.51 8.80
C GLY A 52 -2.19 -28.37 8.77
N ASN A 53 -2.43 -29.10 9.86
CA ASN A 53 -3.61 -29.93 10.05
C ASN A 53 -4.88 -29.07 10.21
N ARG A 54 -6.07 -29.68 10.05
CA ARG A 54 -7.35 -29.01 10.20
C ARG A 54 -7.55 -28.32 11.56
N SER A 55 -6.97 -28.85 12.60
CA SER A 55 -7.00 -28.30 13.96
C SER A 55 -6.05 -27.11 14.16
N ASP A 56 -5.22 -26.84 13.20
CA ASP A 56 -4.30 -25.71 13.17
C ASP A 56 -4.89 -24.58 12.31
N ILE A 57 -4.12 -24.01 11.41
CA ILE A 57 -4.48 -22.83 10.60
C ILE A 57 -5.50 -23.13 9.52
N TYR A 58 -5.48 -24.37 8.98
CA TYR A 58 -6.34 -24.71 7.84
C TYR A 58 -7.83 -24.52 8.15
N GLY A 59 -8.28 -24.89 9.35
CA GLY A 59 -9.67 -24.73 9.76
C GLY A 59 -10.10 -23.25 9.84
N GLU A 60 -9.28 -22.41 10.46
CA GLU A 60 -9.54 -20.97 10.58
C GLU A 60 -9.50 -20.27 9.21
N LEU A 61 -8.52 -20.64 8.36
CA LEU A 61 -8.38 -20.08 7.02
C LEU A 61 -9.58 -20.42 6.15
N MET A 62 -10.03 -21.67 6.15
CA MET A 62 -11.20 -22.10 5.37
C MET A 62 -12.47 -21.42 5.85
N ALA A 63 -12.67 -21.28 7.17
CA ALA A 63 -13.80 -20.56 7.74
C ALA A 63 -13.79 -19.09 7.31
N PHE A 64 -12.62 -18.48 7.31
CA PHE A 64 -12.45 -17.11 6.84
C PHE A 64 -12.79 -16.96 5.35
N ILE A 65 -12.24 -17.82 4.48
CA ILE A 65 -12.50 -17.80 3.03
C ILE A 65 -13.99 -17.93 2.73
N VAL A 66 -14.67 -18.89 3.37
CA VAL A 66 -16.12 -19.08 3.20
C VAL A 66 -16.90 -17.85 3.66
N LYS A 67 -16.49 -17.22 4.75
CA LYS A 67 -17.11 -15.98 5.27
C LYS A 67 -17.00 -14.82 4.28
N GLN A 68 -15.96 -14.78 3.42
CA GLN A 68 -15.82 -13.73 2.41
C GLN A 68 -16.85 -13.81 1.27
N ARG A 69 -17.59 -14.91 1.14
CA ARG A 69 -18.66 -15.07 0.14
C ARG A 69 -18.20 -14.69 -1.29
N SER A 70 -17.08 -15.27 -1.73
CA SER A 70 -16.48 -14.99 -3.04
C SER A 70 -16.13 -13.53 -3.28
N GLY A 71 -15.67 -12.82 -2.24
CA GLY A 71 -15.21 -11.43 -2.35
C GLY A 71 -16.32 -10.37 -2.19
N LYS A 72 -17.51 -10.75 -1.70
CA LYS A 72 -18.57 -9.80 -1.34
C LYS A 72 -18.18 -8.95 -0.12
N GLU A 73 -17.48 -9.54 0.82
CA GLU A 73 -17.05 -8.89 2.05
C GLU A 73 -15.62 -8.37 1.95
N ASN A 74 -15.36 -7.20 2.49
CA ASN A 74 -14.02 -6.64 2.59
C ASN A 74 -13.36 -7.08 3.90
N PHE A 75 -12.05 -7.32 3.84
CA PHE A 75 -11.23 -7.62 5.00
C PHE A 75 -9.95 -6.79 5.01
N THR A 76 -9.30 -6.72 6.15
CA THR A 76 -7.99 -6.09 6.31
C THR A 76 -6.91 -7.15 6.41
N ILE A 77 -5.81 -6.90 5.75
CA ILE A 77 -4.59 -7.69 5.84
C ILE A 77 -3.39 -6.76 5.93
N ILE A 78 -2.47 -7.06 6.83
CA ILE A 78 -1.15 -6.42 6.88
C ILE A 78 -0.16 -7.53 6.51
N PRO A 79 0.42 -7.49 5.32
CA PRO A 79 1.42 -8.47 4.93
C PRO A 79 2.69 -8.30 5.78
N PRO A 80 3.31 -9.40 6.24
CA PRO A 80 4.45 -9.34 7.15
C PRO A 80 5.66 -8.58 6.61
N GLU A 81 5.91 -8.65 5.31
CA GLU A 81 7.04 -7.98 4.69
C GLU A 81 6.88 -6.45 4.58
N VAL A 82 5.67 -5.94 4.85
CA VAL A 82 5.35 -4.50 4.79
C VAL A 82 4.79 -3.97 6.11
N GLU A 83 4.79 -4.81 7.16
CA GLU A 83 4.33 -4.43 8.49
C GLU A 83 5.24 -3.39 9.13
N ASP A 84 6.55 -3.59 8.97
CA ASP A 84 7.56 -2.68 9.48
C ASP A 84 8.14 -1.81 8.35
N ALA A 85 8.33 -0.53 8.64
CA ALA A 85 9.05 0.36 7.74
C ALA A 85 10.53 -0.05 7.68
N ARG A 86 11.14 0.06 6.51
CA ARG A 86 12.59 -0.14 6.32
C ARG A 86 13.40 1.01 6.92
N GLY A 87 12.76 2.14 7.12
CA GLY A 87 13.31 3.31 7.78
C GLY A 87 13.10 3.28 9.30
N THR A 88 13.38 4.41 9.94
CA THR A 88 13.23 4.61 11.40
C THR A 88 12.10 5.58 11.73
N ALA A 89 11.17 5.75 10.81
CA ALA A 89 10.07 6.71 10.95
C ALA A 89 9.23 6.44 12.19
N SER A 90 8.95 7.48 12.96
CA SER A 90 8.09 7.44 14.14
C SER A 90 7.44 8.79 14.41
N GLY A 91 6.42 8.80 15.28
CA GLY A 91 5.70 10.02 15.64
C GLY A 91 4.48 10.27 14.75
N THR A 92 4.09 11.53 14.61
CA THR A 92 2.90 11.98 13.89
C THR A 92 3.24 13.02 12.83
N PRO A 93 3.94 12.63 11.76
CA PRO A 93 4.15 13.54 10.63
C PRO A 93 2.81 13.85 9.94
N HIS A 94 2.77 14.93 9.21
CA HIS A 94 1.66 15.23 8.31
C HIS A 94 2.19 15.63 6.94
N GLY A 95 1.38 15.40 5.92
CA GLY A 95 1.71 15.78 4.55
C GLY A 95 0.71 16.79 3.99
N THR A 96 1.19 17.72 3.20
CA THR A 96 0.36 18.67 2.45
C THR A 96 0.64 18.55 0.97
N ALA A 97 -0.41 18.28 0.20
CA ALA A 97 -0.34 18.17 -1.26
C ALA A 97 -1.74 18.28 -1.87
N SER A 98 -1.81 18.50 -3.17
CA SER A 98 -3.06 18.50 -3.93
C SER A 98 -3.38 17.11 -4.49
N ILE A 99 -4.63 16.88 -4.84
CA ILE A 99 -5.06 15.66 -5.54
C ILE A 99 -4.30 15.55 -6.86
N GLY A 100 -3.75 14.36 -7.12
CA GLY A 100 -2.96 14.09 -8.32
C GLY A 100 -1.45 14.32 -8.16
N ASP A 101 -1.01 14.92 -7.06
CA ASP A 101 0.40 15.11 -6.79
C ASP A 101 1.08 13.79 -6.40
N THR A 102 2.32 13.62 -6.83
CA THR A 102 3.23 12.56 -6.39
C THR A 102 4.25 13.05 -5.37
N SER A 103 4.28 14.34 -5.14
CA SER A 103 5.20 15.05 -4.25
C SER A 103 4.43 15.66 -3.09
N ILE A 104 4.78 15.31 -1.86
CA ILE A 104 4.09 15.73 -0.64
C ILE A 104 5.05 16.53 0.21
N THR A 105 4.66 17.73 0.60
CA THR A 105 5.43 18.52 1.58
C THR A 105 5.17 17.99 2.97
N LEU A 106 6.23 17.54 3.64
CA LEU A 106 6.17 17.01 4.99
C LEU A 106 6.27 18.10 6.04
N GLY A 107 5.66 17.84 7.19
CA GLY A 107 5.69 18.68 8.38
C GLY A 107 5.26 17.88 9.63
N GLY A 108 5.21 18.55 10.79
CA GLY A 108 4.73 17.94 12.03
C GLY A 108 5.84 17.45 12.95
N THR A 109 5.47 16.57 13.87
CA THR A 109 6.35 16.09 14.95
C THR A 109 6.89 14.67 14.70
N GLY A 110 6.98 14.27 13.44
CA GLY A 110 7.61 13.01 13.07
C GLY A 110 9.13 13.07 13.21
N THR A 111 9.77 11.94 13.43
CA THR A 111 11.22 11.79 13.48
C THR A 111 11.66 10.55 12.74
N GLY A 112 12.89 10.53 12.25
CA GLY A 112 13.46 9.38 11.57
C GLY A 112 13.35 9.46 10.05
N THR A 113 13.51 8.31 9.39
CA THR A 113 13.67 8.19 7.94
C THR A 113 12.62 7.28 7.33
N LEU A 114 12.25 7.54 6.08
CA LEU A 114 11.53 6.59 5.22
C LEU A 114 12.45 6.16 4.09
N LYS A 115 12.33 4.92 3.67
CA LYS A 115 13.11 4.34 2.59
C LYS A 115 12.24 4.04 1.37
N ALA A 116 12.84 4.14 0.19
CA ALA A 116 12.15 3.71 -1.03
C ALA A 116 11.67 2.26 -0.90
N GLY A 117 10.40 2.04 -1.19
CA GLY A 117 9.72 0.76 -0.98
C GLY A 117 8.89 0.66 0.31
N ASP A 118 9.01 1.62 1.24
CA ASP A 118 8.11 1.69 2.39
C ASP A 118 6.69 2.01 1.95
N PHE A 119 5.71 1.43 2.64
CA PHE A 119 4.30 1.71 2.41
C PHE A 119 3.77 2.67 3.47
N ILE A 120 3.02 3.66 3.03
CA ILE A 120 2.37 4.63 3.91
C ILE A 120 0.88 4.70 3.64
N LYS A 121 0.12 5.02 4.67
CA LYS A 121 -1.30 5.27 4.61
C LYS A 121 -1.62 6.57 5.35
N PHE A 122 -2.41 7.42 4.74
CA PHE A 122 -2.93 8.61 5.41
C PHE A 122 -4.18 8.27 6.22
N THR A 123 -4.40 8.94 7.34
CA THR A 123 -5.54 8.66 8.24
C THR A 123 -6.89 9.08 7.67
N ASN A 124 -6.90 9.98 6.69
CA ASN A 124 -8.14 10.51 6.10
C ASN A 124 -8.73 9.63 4.99
N HIS A 125 -8.02 8.59 4.53
CA HIS A 125 -8.52 7.66 3.50
C HIS A 125 -7.80 6.30 3.52
N ASP A 126 -8.38 5.31 2.83
CA ASP A 126 -7.89 3.92 2.87
C ASP A 126 -6.86 3.57 1.78
N LYS A 127 -6.47 4.53 0.94
CA LYS A 127 -5.47 4.29 -0.10
C LYS A 127 -4.08 4.15 0.52
N VAL A 128 -3.35 3.15 0.05
CA VAL A 128 -1.96 2.89 0.43
C VAL A 128 -1.03 3.35 -0.69
N TYR A 129 0.04 4.01 -0.32
CA TYR A 129 1.06 4.56 -1.22
C TYR A 129 2.41 3.94 -0.92
N MET A 130 3.26 3.87 -1.94
CA MET A 130 4.65 3.44 -1.79
C MET A 130 5.56 4.67 -1.87
N VAL A 131 6.52 4.76 -0.98
CA VAL A 131 7.60 5.74 -1.03
C VAL A 131 8.55 5.38 -2.16
N VAL A 132 8.86 6.32 -3.03
CA VAL A 132 9.68 6.10 -4.24
C VAL A 132 11.13 6.55 -4.04
N THR A 133 11.34 7.54 -3.19
CA THR A 133 12.68 8.09 -2.89
C THR A 133 12.92 8.08 -1.38
N ASP A 134 14.17 7.84 -1.00
CA ASP A 134 14.57 7.91 0.40
C ASP A 134 14.33 9.32 0.97
N GLN A 135 13.73 9.37 2.15
CA GLN A 135 13.53 10.59 2.91
C GLN A 135 14.31 10.49 4.23
N SER A 136 15.25 11.41 4.41
CA SER A 136 16.15 11.42 5.57
C SER A 136 15.55 12.04 6.83
N ASP A 137 14.49 12.82 6.70
CA ASP A 137 13.78 13.47 7.80
C ASP A 137 12.30 13.60 7.45
N ILE A 138 11.45 12.96 8.25
CA ILE A 138 10.00 12.99 8.05
C ILE A 138 9.29 14.17 8.69
N SER A 139 10.01 15.01 9.45
CA SER A 139 9.46 16.25 10.01
C SER A 139 9.44 17.40 9.01
N THR A 140 10.26 17.31 7.96
CA THR A 140 10.41 18.35 6.94
C THR A 140 10.75 17.75 5.58
N GLY A 141 10.69 18.58 4.54
CA GLY A 141 11.11 18.21 3.19
C GLY A 141 9.98 17.71 2.32
N THR A 142 10.34 16.96 1.28
CA THR A 142 9.41 16.51 0.26
C THR A 142 9.49 14.99 0.12
N LEU A 143 8.36 14.32 0.30
CA LEU A 143 8.21 12.89 0.12
C LEU A 143 7.64 12.60 -1.27
N THR A 144 8.29 11.71 -2.02
CA THR A 144 7.78 11.25 -3.31
C THR A 144 7.07 9.91 -3.15
N ILE A 145 5.85 9.84 -3.63
CA ILE A 145 4.98 8.65 -3.52
C ILE A 145 4.45 8.19 -4.87
N GLU A 146 4.08 6.93 -4.94
CA GLU A 146 3.28 6.33 -6.01
C GLU A 146 2.20 5.41 -5.41
N PRO A 147 1.00 5.44 -5.95
CA PRO A 147 0.45 6.26 -7.05
C PRO A 147 0.22 7.72 -6.64
N PRO A 148 -0.19 8.58 -7.59
CA PRO A 148 -0.56 9.97 -7.29
C PRO A 148 -1.61 10.05 -6.19
N LEU A 149 -1.57 11.12 -5.41
CA LEU A 149 -2.44 11.34 -4.27
C LEU A 149 -3.92 11.40 -4.70
N ASN A 150 -4.74 10.57 -4.05
CA ASN A 150 -6.16 10.50 -4.37
C ASN A 150 -7.01 11.54 -3.63
N GLN A 151 -6.58 11.91 -2.42
CA GLN A 151 -7.33 12.84 -1.58
C GLN A 151 -6.41 13.45 -0.55
N CYS A 152 -6.19 14.77 -0.57
CA CYS A 152 -5.71 15.52 0.59
C CYS A 152 -5.46 17.00 0.40
N THR A 153 -5.59 17.77 1.47
CA THR A 153 -5.01 19.11 1.62
C THR A 153 -4.11 19.24 2.85
N ALA A 154 -4.36 18.51 3.92
CA ALA A 154 -3.46 18.38 5.07
C ALA A 154 -3.79 17.04 5.74
N CYS A 155 -2.88 16.09 5.66
CA CYS A 155 -3.14 14.72 6.06
C CYS A 155 -2.15 14.27 7.12
N PRO A 156 -2.60 13.87 8.29
CA PRO A 156 -1.77 13.10 9.21
C PRO A 156 -1.40 11.76 8.56
N VAL A 157 -0.18 11.41 8.63
CA VAL A 157 0.41 10.17 8.10
C VAL A 157 0.34 9.07 9.16
#